data_924275fbd9079eca44be191c7898c648
#
_entry.id   924275fbd9079eca44be191c7898c648
#
_cell.length_a   1.000
_cell.length_b   1.000
_cell.length_c   1.000
_cell.angle_alpha   90.00
_cell.angle_beta   90.00
_cell.angle_gamma   90.00
#
_symmetry.space_group_name_H-M   'P 1'
#
loop_
_entity.id
_entity.type
_entity.pdbx_description
1 polymer ?
#
loop_
_entity_poly.entity_id
_entity_poly.type
_entity_poly.pdbx_seq_one_letter_code
_entity_poly.pdbx_strand_id
1 'polypeptide(L)'
;MNSRLPLRSWIEIDFQRLESNVRSIKSTLPAGVKYVCVVKADAYGHCMPHALVRFARGGADIFAVANLYEASRVREIIPDKPVLVLSPVLAQERPLVFDYGATPAVSSYSEASAFAELARSRAKTLGVHIKLDTGMGRAGIWHERAVGEIKKILGLKGIKVTGIFSHLSSADDDAEYTKRQFGIFREVVSHFDLSGMLVHLHNSAALRYMKVEPPFNAVRMGLLQYGINPFAEGEYEGVQLQSVLSFRSRILAVSSRAGKRIATVAAGYADGVPSGFTDKARVIAGGAKCPILGNVGLDETVICVDSAKDVKVGDTVTFIGEQDGLEISL
;
A
#
# COMPACT_ATOMS: atom_id res chain seq x y z
N MET A 1 -36.55 5.94 9.90
CA MET A 1 -36.66 4.60 9.33
C MET A 1 -35.25 4.11 8.96
N ASN A 2 -34.64 3.34 9.87
CA ASN A 2 -33.33 2.72 9.61
C ASN A 2 -33.54 1.25 9.23
N SER A 3 -34.23 0.99 8.12
CA SER A 3 -34.20 -0.33 7.52
C SER A 3 -32.86 -0.47 6.81
N ARG A 4 -31.85 -1.04 7.48
CA ARG A 4 -30.63 -1.49 6.78
C ARG A 4 -31.08 -2.58 5.82
N LEU A 5 -31.14 -2.25 4.55
CA LEU A 5 -31.33 -3.26 3.50
C LEU A 5 -30.24 -4.33 3.67
N PRO A 6 -30.56 -5.62 3.50
CA PRO A 6 -29.55 -6.66 3.54
C PRO A 6 -28.52 -6.43 2.43
N LEU A 7 -27.24 -6.52 2.78
CA LEU A 7 -26.16 -6.38 1.82
C LEU A 7 -26.18 -7.54 0.82
N ARG A 8 -26.11 -7.23 -0.46
CA ARG A 8 -25.99 -8.22 -1.54
C ARG A 8 -24.54 -8.59 -1.80
N SER A 9 -23.64 -7.60 -1.81
CA SER A 9 -22.19 -7.74 -1.82
C SER A 9 -21.57 -6.81 -0.78
N TRP A 10 -20.44 -7.18 -0.16
CA TRP A 10 -19.78 -6.37 0.86
C TRP A 10 -18.32 -6.76 1.05
N ILE A 11 -17.56 -5.80 1.58
CA ILE A 11 -16.19 -6.00 2.06
C ILE A 11 -16.21 -5.98 3.59
N GLU A 12 -15.50 -6.92 4.20
CA GLU A 12 -15.19 -6.94 5.63
C GLU A 12 -13.71 -6.64 5.82
N ILE A 13 -13.39 -5.71 6.73
CA ILE A 13 -12.01 -5.35 7.08
C ILE A 13 -11.78 -5.68 8.56
N ASP A 14 -10.87 -6.60 8.82
CA ASP A 14 -10.42 -6.89 10.18
C ASP A 14 -9.33 -5.89 10.60
N PHE A 15 -9.76 -4.84 11.27
CA PHE A 15 -8.86 -3.78 11.74
C PHE A 15 -7.88 -4.24 12.85
N GLN A 16 -8.14 -5.34 13.56
CA GLN A 16 -7.20 -5.87 14.54
C GLN A 16 -6.04 -6.56 13.84
N ARG A 17 -6.29 -7.24 12.73
CA ARG A 17 -5.25 -7.86 11.90
C ARG A 17 -4.31 -6.81 11.29
N LEU A 18 -4.79 -5.60 10.94
CA LEU A 18 -3.92 -4.49 10.52
C LEU A 18 -2.90 -4.13 11.61
N GLU A 19 -3.35 -3.97 12.84
CA GLU A 19 -2.47 -3.67 13.99
C GLU A 19 -1.47 -4.80 14.23
N SER A 20 -1.93 -6.06 14.18
CA SER A 20 -1.09 -7.24 14.37
C SER A 20 -0.02 -7.38 13.29
N ASN A 21 -0.38 -7.15 12.02
CA ASN A 21 0.56 -7.19 10.91
C ASN A 21 1.68 -6.15 11.07
N VAL A 22 1.34 -4.91 11.43
CA VAL A 22 2.36 -3.87 11.68
C VAL A 22 3.28 -4.26 12.82
N ARG A 23 2.75 -4.78 13.93
CA ARG A 23 3.56 -5.26 15.07
C ARG A 23 4.49 -6.39 14.65
N SER A 24 3.97 -7.37 13.92
CA SER A 24 4.74 -8.52 13.43
C SER A 24 5.88 -8.07 12.51
N ILE A 25 5.61 -7.22 11.52
CA ILE A 25 6.64 -6.70 10.62
C ILE A 25 7.67 -5.87 11.42
N LYS A 26 7.20 -4.99 12.31
CA LYS A 26 8.10 -4.11 13.08
C LYS A 26 9.02 -4.88 14.02
N SER A 27 8.58 -6.01 14.56
CA SER A 27 9.40 -6.84 15.44
C SER A 27 10.60 -7.50 14.75
N THR A 28 10.57 -7.63 13.42
CA THR A 28 11.70 -8.15 12.62
C THR A 28 12.70 -7.09 12.20
N LEU A 29 12.37 -5.81 12.38
CA LEU A 29 13.25 -4.71 12.00
C LEU A 29 14.36 -4.49 13.05
N PRO A 30 15.57 -4.11 12.63
CA PRO A 30 16.61 -3.72 13.55
C PRO A 30 16.18 -2.55 14.45
N ALA A 31 16.73 -2.49 15.66
CA ALA A 31 16.43 -1.42 16.62
C ALA A 31 16.70 -0.04 16.00
N GLY A 32 15.79 0.89 16.21
CA GLY A 32 15.90 2.27 15.69
C GLY A 32 15.43 2.48 14.27
N VAL A 33 15.19 1.43 13.49
CA VAL A 33 14.63 1.54 12.13
C VAL A 33 13.19 2.05 12.21
N LYS A 34 12.89 3.10 11.43
CA LYS A 34 11.57 3.73 11.39
C LYS A 34 10.63 2.99 10.43
N TYR A 35 9.41 2.80 10.87
CA TYR A 35 8.33 2.21 10.08
C TYR A 35 7.52 3.30 9.39
N VAL A 36 7.68 3.44 8.08
CA VAL A 36 6.87 4.34 7.25
C VAL A 36 5.68 3.56 6.71
N CYS A 37 4.51 3.85 7.25
CA CYS A 37 3.25 3.23 6.90
C CYS A 37 2.62 3.89 5.68
N VAL A 38 2.52 3.19 4.56
CA VAL A 38 1.97 3.74 3.29
C VAL A 38 0.46 3.54 3.28
N VAL A 39 -0.30 4.66 3.30
CA VAL A 39 -1.76 4.68 3.45
C VAL A 39 -2.50 5.41 2.31
N LYS A 40 -1.83 5.62 1.19
CA LYS A 40 -2.44 6.21 -0.01
C LYS A 40 -3.63 5.39 -0.52
N ALA A 41 -4.47 5.98 -1.38
CA ALA A 41 -5.65 5.36 -1.99
C ALA A 41 -6.58 4.75 -0.93
N ASP A 42 -7.02 5.57 0.04
CA ASP A 42 -7.87 5.19 1.17
C ASP A 42 -7.33 3.97 1.96
N ALA A 43 -6.02 4.01 2.29
CA ALA A 43 -5.31 2.87 2.90
C ALA A 43 -5.42 1.59 2.04
N TYR A 44 -5.13 1.69 0.74
CA TYR A 44 -5.28 0.60 -0.24
C TYR A 44 -6.70 0.02 -0.26
N GLY A 45 -7.72 0.88 -0.13
CA GLY A 45 -9.12 0.49 -0.07
C GLY A 45 -9.58 -0.06 1.29
N HIS A 46 -8.74 0.05 2.33
CA HIS A 46 -9.04 -0.51 3.67
C HIS A 46 -9.63 0.53 4.64
N CYS A 47 -10.29 1.56 4.14
CA CYS A 47 -10.93 2.59 4.96
C CYS A 47 -9.92 3.36 5.85
N MET A 48 -9.23 4.32 5.26
CA MET A 48 -8.14 5.09 5.89
C MET A 48 -8.46 5.57 7.32
N PRO A 49 -9.64 6.13 7.63
CA PRO A 49 -9.92 6.63 8.98
C PRO A 49 -9.76 5.58 10.08
N HIS A 50 -10.22 4.37 9.83
CA HIS A 50 -10.10 3.29 10.81
C HIS A 50 -8.72 2.64 10.79
N ALA A 51 -8.14 2.46 9.59
CA ALA A 51 -6.82 1.86 9.41
C ALA A 51 -5.71 2.67 10.09
N LEU A 52 -5.73 4.00 10.00
CA LEU A 52 -4.73 4.89 10.58
C LEU A 52 -4.56 4.69 12.10
N VAL A 53 -5.68 4.60 12.82
CA VAL A 53 -5.66 4.38 14.28
C VAL A 53 -5.00 3.05 14.62
N ARG A 54 -5.29 2.01 13.85
CA ARG A 54 -4.71 0.68 14.07
C ARG A 54 -3.23 0.63 13.72
N PHE A 55 -2.83 1.22 12.62
CA PHE A 55 -1.43 1.31 12.26
C PHE A 55 -0.61 2.10 13.27
N ALA A 56 -1.14 3.21 13.80
CA ALA A 56 -0.48 3.96 14.86
C ALA A 56 -0.30 3.11 16.14
N ARG A 57 -1.32 2.35 16.55
CA ARG A 57 -1.26 1.41 17.67
C ARG A 57 -0.30 0.25 17.43
N GLY A 58 -0.20 -0.22 16.19
CA GLY A 58 0.77 -1.22 15.76
C GLY A 58 2.22 -0.73 15.80
N GLY A 59 2.43 0.58 15.92
CA GLY A 59 3.75 1.18 16.06
C GLY A 59 4.27 1.87 14.81
N ALA A 60 3.41 2.26 13.85
CA ALA A 60 3.82 3.10 12.73
C ALA A 60 4.42 4.42 13.22
N ASP A 61 5.60 4.76 12.71
CA ASP A 61 6.32 5.97 13.11
C ASP A 61 5.90 7.17 12.24
N ILE A 62 5.71 6.95 10.94
CA ILE A 62 5.45 7.97 9.91
C ILE A 62 4.36 7.43 8.99
N PHE A 63 3.44 8.29 8.55
CA PHE A 63 2.47 7.94 7.51
C PHE A 63 2.88 8.50 6.16
N ALA A 64 2.75 7.71 5.10
CA ALA A 64 3.10 8.13 3.74
C ALA A 64 1.89 8.03 2.80
N VAL A 65 1.65 9.11 2.08
CA VAL A 65 0.51 9.30 1.18
C VAL A 65 0.96 9.69 -0.22
N ALA A 66 0.06 9.66 -1.20
CA ALA A 66 0.38 10.06 -2.56
C ALA A 66 0.28 11.58 -2.76
N ASN A 67 -0.66 12.26 -2.12
CA ASN A 67 -0.99 13.67 -2.38
C ASN A 67 -1.41 14.40 -1.11
N LEU A 68 -1.63 15.73 -1.23
CA LEU A 68 -1.97 16.59 -0.09
C LEU A 68 -3.41 16.41 0.39
N TYR A 69 -4.33 15.98 -0.45
CA TYR A 69 -5.69 15.65 -0.01
C TYR A 69 -5.65 14.47 0.98
N GLU A 70 -4.89 13.43 0.66
CA GLU A 70 -4.70 12.30 1.60
C GLU A 70 -3.93 12.74 2.86
N ALA A 71 -2.95 13.65 2.72
CA ALA A 71 -2.23 14.22 3.85
C ALA A 71 -3.15 14.98 4.82
N SER A 72 -4.10 15.78 4.31
CA SER A 72 -5.09 16.46 5.16
C SER A 72 -5.94 15.46 5.94
N ARG A 73 -6.38 14.37 5.28
CA ARG A 73 -7.16 13.31 5.93
C ARG A 73 -6.38 12.61 7.06
N VAL A 74 -5.08 12.32 6.83
CA VAL A 74 -4.22 11.76 7.88
C VAL A 74 -4.11 12.75 9.05
N ARG A 75 -3.91 14.04 8.76
CA ARG A 75 -3.75 15.09 9.78
C ARG A 75 -4.99 15.26 10.65
N GLU A 76 -6.19 15.18 10.06
CA GLU A 76 -7.47 15.23 10.80
C GLU A 76 -7.61 14.09 11.83
N ILE A 77 -7.07 12.91 11.52
CA ILE A 77 -7.29 11.70 12.32
C ILE A 77 -6.13 11.47 13.30
N ILE A 78 -4.90 11.70 12.85
CA ILE A 78 -3.67 11.50 13.63
C ILE A 78 -2.81 12.77 13.55
N PRO A 79 -3.13 13.81 14.34
CA PRO A 79 -2.50 15.13 14.23
C PRO A 79 -1.00 15.11 14.58
N ASP A 80 -0.55 14.20 15.44
CA ASP A 80 0.81 14.22 16.01
C ASP A 80 1.85 13.42 15.20
N LYS A 81 1.42 12.64 14.21
CA LYS A 81 2.35 11.81 13.45
C LYS A 81 2.88 12.54 12.22
N PRO A 82 4.17 12.36 11.88
CA PRO A 82 4.72 12.87 10.63
C PRO A 82 4.00 12.30 9.40
N VAL A 83 3.79 13.16 8.39
CA VAL A 83 3.16 12.76 7.13
C VAL A 83 4.10 13.09 5.98
N LEU A 84 4.46 12.07 5.19
CA LEU A 84 5.31 12.16 4.01
C LEU A 84 4.46 12.07 2.73
N VAL A 85 4.57 13.05 1.84
CA VAL A 85 3.95 13.04 0.51
C VAL A 85 4.95 12.46 -0.49
N LEU A 86 4.64 11.29 -1.04
CA LEU A 86 5.58 10.50 -1.87
C LEU A 86 5.65 10.94 -3.34
N SER A 87 4.60 11.58 -3.85
CA SER A 87 4.54 12.07 -5.22
C SER A 87 4.91 13.55 -5.30
N PRO A 88 5.33 14.05 -6.47
CA PRO A 88 5.53 15.48 -6.69
C PRO A 88 4.27 16.29 -6.36
N VAL A 89 4.47 17.44 -5.74
CA VAL A 89 3.40 18.37 -5.37
C VAL A 89 3.25 19.43 -6.47
N LEU A 90 2.03 19.62 -6.97
CA LEU A 90 1.76 20.64 -7.99
C LEU A 90 2.03 22.06 -7.44
N ALA A 91 2.41 22.97 -8.34
CA ALA A 91 2.81 24.32 -7.94
C ALA A 91 1.71 25.05 -7.12
N GLN A 92 0.46 24.91 -7.52
CA GLN A 92 -0.70 25.51 -6.82
C GLN A 92 -1.00 24.86 -5.46
N GLU A 93 -0.52 23.64 -5.21
CA GLU A 93 -0.72 22.90 -3.96
C GLU A 93 0.36 23.18 -2.92
N ARG A 94 1.54 23.71 -3.32
CA ARG A 94 2.69 23.90 -2.42
C ARG A 94 2.37 24.66 -1.13
N PRO A 95 1.52 25.69 -1.13
CA PRO A 95 1.13 26.37 0.12
C PRO A 95 0.51 25.44 1.15
N LEU A 96 -0.29 24.45 0.72
CA LEU A 96 -1.00 23.50 1.57
C LEU A 96 -0.06 22.56 2.33
N VAL A 97 1.18 22.37 1.84
CA VAL A 97 2.22 21.57 2.57
C VAL A 97 2.45 22.14 3.97
N PHE A 98 2.46 23.47 4.11
CA PHE A 98 2.63 24.14 5.41
C PHE A 98 1.37 24.07 6.26
N ASP A 99 0.21 24.15 5.64
CA ASP A 99 -1.07 24.16 6.33
C ASP A 99 -1.36 22.80 6.95
N TYR A 100 -1.00 21.73 6.25
CA TYR A 100 -1.14 20.35 6.74
C TYR A 100 0.10 19.82 7.49
N GLY A 101 1.18 20.63 7.60
CA GLY A 101 2.41 20.18 8.25
C GLY A 101 2.99 18.91 7.62
N ALA A 102 2.87 18.79 6.29
CA ALA A 102 3.37 17.63 5.55
C ALA A 102 4.83 17.80 5.14
N THR A 103 5.53 16.68 4.97
CA THR A 103 6.89 16.66 4.41
C THR A 103 6.79 16.26 2.93
N PRO A 104 7.08 17.14 1.97
CA PRO A 104 7.03 16.78 0.55
C PRO A 104 8.28 16.04 0.11
N ALA A 105 8.13 15.13 -0.86
CA ALA A 105 9.23 14.62 -1.66
C ALA A 105 9.57 15.63 -2.76
N VAL A 106 10.87 15.90 -2.99
CA VAL A 106 11.37 16.75 -4.07
C VAL A 106 12.17 15.92 -5.06
N SER A 107 11.89 16.09 -6.35
CA SER A 107 12.45 15.31 -7.46
C SER A 107 13.37 16.14 -8.38
N SER A 108 13.62 17.39 -8.03
CA SER A 108 14.54 18.28 -8.78
C SER A 108 14.98 19.46 -7.91
N TYR A 109 16.11 20.08 -8.32
CA TYR A 109 16.54 21.35 -7.74
C TYR A 109 15.50 22.46 -7.87
N SER A 110 14.84 22.56 -9.03
CA SER A 110 13.80 23.58 -9.28
C SER A 110 12.64 23.45 -8.29
N GLU A 111 12.16 22.22 -8.06
CA GLU A 111 11.10 21.96 -7.10
C GLU A 111 11.52 22.30 -5.67
N ALA A 112 12.72 21.87 -5.26
CA ALA A 112 13.29 22.20 -3.96
C ALA A 112 13.49 23.72 -3.76
N SER A 113 13.95 24.43 -4.79
CA SER A 113 14.12 25.89 -4.79
C SER A 113 12.79 26.62 -4.59
N ALA A 114 11.72 26.18 -5.27
CA ALA A 114 10.40 26.76 -5.11
C ALA A 114 9.84 26.56 -3.68
N PHE A 115 10.05 25.40 -3.07
CA PHE A 115 9.72 25.19 -1.65
C PHE A 115 10.58 26.05 -0.71
N ALA A 116 11.86 26.20 -1.00
CA ALA A 116 12.77 27.03 -0.22
C ALA A 116 12.36 28.52 -0.22
N GLU A 117 11.96 29.02 -1.39
CA GLU A 117 11.46 30.40 -1.54
C GLU A 117 10.14 30.59 -0.76
N LEU A 118 9.20 29.69 -0.92
CA LEU A 118 7.92 29.72 -0.21
C LEU A 118 8.12 29.62 1.32
N ALA A 119 9.07 28.79 1.78
CA ALA A 119 9.39 28.67 3.20
C ALA A 119 9.96 29.98 3.77
N ARG A 120 10.87 30.62 3.03
CA ARG A 120 11.42 31.94 3.41
C ARG A 120 10.35 33.02 3.47
N SER A 121 9.45 33.09 2.50
CA SER A 121 8.35 34.07 2.48
C SER A 121 7.41 33.91 3.68
N ARG A 122 7.34 32.72 4.26
CA ARG A 122 6.58 32.41 5.48
C ARG A 122 7.39 32.46 6.78
N ALA A 123 8.67 32.86 6.72
CA ALA A 123 9.61 32.82 7.85
C ALA A 123 9.68 31.46 8.54
N LYS A 124 9.59 30.37 7.75
CA LYS A 124 9.62 28.97 8.22
C LYS A 124 10.77 28.22 7.57
N THR A 125 11.11 27.07 8.17
CA THR A 125 11.96 26.04 7.56
C THR A 125 11.11 24.82 7.27
N LEU A 126 11.11 24.35 6.02
CA LEU A 126 10.36 23.19 5.60
C LEU A 126 11.27 21.94 5.54
N GLY A 127 10.89 20.86 6.23
CA GLY A 127 11.50 19.55 6.04
C GLY A 127 11.11 18.96 4.69
N VAL A 128 12.08 18.46 3.92
CA VAL A 128 11.83 17.82 2.64
C VAL A 128 12.56 16.48 2.55
N HIS A 129 12.03 15.52 1.79
CA HIS A 129 12.75 14.32 1.41
C HIS A 129 13.18 14.39 -0.05
N ILE A 130 14.45 14.12 -0.34
CA ILE A 130 14.93 14.00 -1.72
C ILE A 130 14.53 12.64 -2.27
N LYS A 131 13.91 12.64 -3.44
CA LYS A 131 13.56 11.44 -4.17
C LYS A 131 14.53 11.21 -5.31
N LEU A 132 15.18 10.03 -5.31
CA LEU A 132 16.05 9.56 -6.40
C LEU A 132 15.27 8.65 -7.35
N ASP A 133 15.65 8.67 -8.60
CA ASP A 133 15.29 7.64 -9.56
C ASP A 133 16.53 6.78 -9.86
N THR A 134 16.50 5.54 -9.38
CA THR A 134 17.56 4.54 -9.53
C THR A 134 17.21 3.50 -10.60
N GLY A 135 16.21 3.80 -11.45
CA GLY A 135 15.82 2.93 -12.55
C GLY A 135 14.33 2.63 -12.64
N MET A 136 13.48 3.28 -11.83
CA MET A 136 12.03 3.10 -11.95
C MET A 136 11.42 3.91 -13.10
N GLY A 137 12.04 5.05 -13.49
CA GLY A 137 11.58 5.86 -14.62
C GLY A 137 10.27 6.61 -14.39
N ARG A 138 9.92 6.92 -13.13
CA ARG A 138 8.62 7.56 -12.81
C ARG A 138 8.75 8.98 -12.27
N ALA A 139 9.49 9.16 -11.21
CA ALA A 139 9.74 10.45 -10.57
C ALA A 139 10.96 10.35 -9.66
N GLY A 140 11.77 11.40 -9.61
CA GLY A 140 12.99 11.46 -8.83
C GLY A 140 14.13 12.11 -9.63
N ILE A 141 15.18 12.52 -8.95
CA ILE A 141 16.41 12.96 -9.58
C ILE A 141 17.11 11.73 -10.16
N TRP A 142 17.36 11.72 -11.46
CA TRP A 142 18.05 10.62 -12.14
C TRP A 142 19.46 10.44 -11.57
N HIS A 143 19.82 9.22 -11.25
CA HIS A 143 20.99 8.89 -10.43
C HIS A 143 22.31 9.45 -10.97
N GLU A 144 22.53 9.51 -12.30
CA GLU A 144 23.77 10.00 -12.90
C GLU A 144 24.04 11.48 -12.61
N ARG A 145 23.00 12.30 -12.44
CA ARG A 145 23.12 13.72 -12.10
C ARG A 145 22.83 14.02 -10.63
N ALA A 146 22.46 13.00 -9.86
CA ALA A 146 21.94 13.17 -8.52
C ALA A 146 22.93 13.83 -7.56
N VAL A 147 24.21 13.45 -7.59
CA VAL A 147 25.23 14.01 -6.70
C VAL A 147 25.33 15.54 -6.86
N GLY A 148 25.34 16.03 -8.10
CA GLY A 148 25.42 17.47 -8.38
C GLY A 148 24.15 18.23 -7.98
N GLU A 149 22.96 17.66 -8.23
CA GLU A 149 21.69 18.27 -7.85
C GLU A 149 21.48 18.28 -6.34
N ILE A 150 21.79 17.19 -5.64
CA ILE A 150 21.67 17.09 -4.18
C ILE A 150 22.57 18.12 -3.51
N LYS A 151 23.83 18.29 -3.93
CA LYS A 151 24.72 19.33 -3.39
C LYS A 151 24.09 20.72 -3.47
N LYS A 152 23.45 21.05 -4.59
CA LYS A 152 22.73 22.32 -4.76
C LYS A 152 21.54 22.42 -3.82
N ILE A 153 20.74 21.34 -3.68
CA ILE A 153 19.57 21.31 -2.80
C ILE A 153 19.97 21.49 -1.33
N LEU A 154 21.04 20.84 -0.88
CA LEU A 154 21.56 20.96 0.48
C LEU A 154 22.03 22.39 0.82
N GLY A 155 22.41 23.19 -0.18
CA GLY A 155 22.78 24.61 -0.03
C GLY A 155 21.58 25.57 0.05
N LEU A 156 20.35 25.13 -0.15
CA LEU A 156 19.17 26.00 -0.16
C LEU A 156 18.77 26.43 1.24
N LYS A 157 18.61 27.75 1.46
CA LYS A 157 18.07 28.31 2.70
C LYS A 157 16.53 28.25 2.66
N GLY A 158 15.91 27.90 3.79
CA GLY A 158 14.45 27.81 3.94
C GLY A 158 13.93 26.37 3.89
N ILE A 159 14.73 25.42 3.42
CA ILE A 159 14.42 23.99 3.55
C ILE A 159 15.50 23.28 4.35
N LYS A 160 15.12 22.13 4.93
CA LYS A 160 16.01 21.17 5.56
C LYS A 160 15.77 19.80 4.95
N VAL A 161 16.79 19.19 4.39
CA VAL A 161 16.67 17.80 3.90
C VAL A 161 16.61 16.88 5.13
N THR A 162 15.47 16.26 5.35
CA THR A 162 15.19 15.34 6.47
C THR A 162 15.16 13.88 6.06
N GLY A 163 15.28 13.62 4.77
CA GLY A 163 15.39 12.26 4.28
C GLY A 163 15.74 12.17 2.79
N ILE A 164 16.14 10.98 2.39
CA ILE A 164 16.46 10.63 1.01
C ILE A 164 15.97 9.21 0.71
N PHE A 165 15.36 9.01 -0.45
CA PHE A 165 14.80 7.73 -0.81
C PHE A 165 14.73 7.50 -2.33
N SER A 166 14.57 6.25 -2.71
CA SER A 166 14.16 5.84 -4.05
C SER A 166 13.01 4.82 -3.97
N HIS A 167 12.61 4.28 -5.10
CA HIS A 167 11.61 3.22 -5.16
C HIS A 167 12.08 2.11 -6.10
N LEU A 168 11.86 0.87 -5.65
CA LEU A 168 12.21 -0.32 -6.39
C LEU A 168 11.09 -0.65 -7.38
N SER A 169 11.44 -0.92 -8.63
CA SER A 169 10.46 -1.19 -9.68
C SER A 169 10.01 -2.64 -9.73
N SER A 170 10.90 -3.55 -9.37
CA SER A 170 10.79 -4.98 -9.66
C SER A 170 11.21 -5.84 -8.46
N ALA A 171 10.91 -5.37 -7.25
CA ALA A 171 11.35 -6.06 -6.03
C ALA A 171 10.61 -7.39 -5.80
N ASP A 172 9.51 -7.62 -6.49
CA ASP A 172 8.65 -8.81 -6.43
C ASP A 172 8.94 -9.81 -7.55
N ASP A 173 9.61 -9.40 -8.64
CA ASP A 173 9.82 -10.24 -9.82
C ASP A 173 11.27 -10.30 -10.34
N ASP A 174 12.12 -9.27 -10.10
CA ASP A 174 13.52 -9.23 -10.54
C ASP A 174 14.47 -8.84 -9.40
N ALA A 175 15.01 -9.85 -8.71
CA ALA A 175 15.94 -9.65 -7.60
C ALA A 175 17.29 -9.03 -8.05
N GLU A 176 17.77 -9.34 -9.25
CA GLU A 176 19.06 -8.81 -9.74
C GLU A 176 18.93 -7.33 -10.10
N TYR A 177 17.86 -6.94 -10.77
CA TYR A 177 17.60 -5.53 -11.03
C TYR A 177 17.40 -4.75 -9.74
N THR A 178 16.74 -5.34 -8.76
CA THR A 178 16.56 -4.76 -7.43
C THR A 178 17.90 -4.54 -6.73
N LYS A 179 18.80 -5.52 -6.72
CA LYS A 179 20.18 -5.37 -6.18
C LYS A 179 20.94 -4.24 -6.88
N ARG A 180 20.79 -4.12 -8.21
CA ARG A 180 21.39 -3.02 -8.98
C ARG A 180 20.86 -1.66 -8.51
N GLN A 181 19.54 -1.52 -8.33
CA GLN A 181 18.95 -0.28 -7.79
C GLN A 181 19.46 0.06 -6.38
N PHE A 182 19.66 -0.94 -5.51
CA PHE A 182 20.30 -0.78 -4.20
C PHE A 182 21.74 -0.29 -4.32
N GLY A 183 22.53 -0.87 -5.21
CA GLY A 183 23.93 -0.46 -5.47
C GLY A 183 24.03 1.00 -5.93
N ILE A 184 23.22 1.38 -6.91
CA ILE A 184 23.15 2.76 -7.44
C ILE A 184 22.74 3.74 -6.32
N PHE A 185 21.75 3.37 -5.51
CA PHE A 185 21.30 4.23 -4.40
C PHE A 185 22.41 4.42 -3.37
N ARG A 186 23.07 3.34 -2.92
CA ARG A 186 24.17 3.38 -1.97
C ARG A 186 25.33 4.22 -2.47
N GLU A 187 25.68 4.08 -3.74
CA GLU A 187 26.74 4.88 -4.37
C GLU A 187 26.41 6.38 -4.29
N VAL A 188 25.22 6.79 -4.73
CA VAL A 188 24.81 8.20 -4.69
C VAL A 188 24.84 8.76 -3.26
N VAL A 189 24.28 8.03 -2.28
CA VAL A 189 24.17 8.55 -0.91
C VAL A 189 25.51 8.54 -0.17
N SER A 190 26.49 7.74 -0.58
CA SER A 190 27.83 7.71 0.01
C SER A 190 28.61 9.03 -0.13
N HIS A 191 28.18 9.91 -1.03
CA HIS A 191 28.77 11.24 -1.24
C HIS A 191 28.33 12.30 -0.21
N PHE A 192 27.44 11.93 0.74
CA PHE A 192 26.81 12.90 1.63
C PHE A 192 26.88 12.48 3.11
N ASP A 193 26.90 13.46 4.00
CA ASP A 193 26.60 13.23 5.41
C ASP A 193 25.09 12.99 5.55
N LEU A 194 24.73 11.79 5.99
CA LEU A 194 23.34 11.36 6.17
C LEU A 194 22.85 11.55 7.62
N SER A 195 23.64 12.17 8.48
CA SER A 195 23.32 12.38 9.89
C SER A 195 21.99 13.15 10.04
N GLY A 196 21.08 12.58 10.80
CA GLY A 196 19.75 13.17 11.02
C GLY A 196 18.78 13.04 9.84
N MET A 197 19.13 12.32 8.78
CA MET A 197 18.23 12.02 7.64
C MET A 197 17.63 10.63 7.75
N LEU A 198 16.40 10.48 7.28
CA LEU A 198 15.80 9.18 7.00
C LEU A 198 16.28 8.69 5.64
N VAL A 199 16.91 7.52 5.61
CA VAL A 199 17.40 6.86 4.41
C VAL A 199 16.58 5.62 4.17
N HIS A 200 15.76 5.62 3.13
CA HIS A 200 14.79 4.54 2.96
C HIS A 200 14.61 4.11 1.50
N LEU A 201 14.78 2.82 1.25
CA LEU A 201 14.61 2.20 -0.06
C LEU A 201 13.66 1.00 -0.01
N HIS A 202 13.73 0.20 1.06
CA HIS A 202 12.96 -1.02 1.24
C HIS A 202 11.45 -0.77 1.13
N ASN A 203 10.78 -1.52 0.27
CA ASN A 203 9.35 -1.69 0.20
C ASN A 203 8.96 -3.08 0.78
N SER A 204 7.68 -3.43 0.72
CA SER A 204 7.20 -4.73 1.20
C SER A 204 7.94 -5.92 0.58
N ALA A 205 8.14 -5.95 -0.73
CA ALA A 205 8.80 -7.05 -1.40
C ALA A 205 10.29 -7.16 -1.04
N ALA A 206 11.02 -6.05 -1.06
CA ALA A 206 12.45 -6.06 -0.76
C ALA A 206 12.77 -6.52 0.67
N LEU A 207 11.86 -6.34 1.63
CA LEU A 207 12.07 -6.77 3.02
C LEU A 207 12.32 -8.28 3.12
N ARG A 208 11.85 -9.07 2.16
CA ARG A 208 12.01 -10.53 2.16
C ARG A 208 13.46 -10.99 2.00
N TYR A 209 14.26 -10.27 1.21
CA TYR A 209 15.60 -10.74 0.83
C TYR A 209 16.69 -9.67 0.92
N MET A 210 16.33 -8.42 1.18
CA MET A 210 17.30 -7.32 1.38
C MET A 210 17.33 -6.94 2.86
N LYS A 211 18.48 -7.14 3.51
CA LYS A 211 18.68 -6.76 4.91
C LYS A 211 18.60 -5.24 5.08
N VAL A 212 17.92 -4.82 6.15
CA VAL A 212 17.88 -3.41 6.55
C VAL A 212 19.12 -3.13 7.41
N GLU A 213 20.14 -2.57 6.79
CA GLU A 213 21.43 -2.24 7.43
C GLU A 213 21.89 -0.85 6.99
N PRO A 214 22.81 -0.19 7.69
CA PRO A 214 23.29 1.13 7.32
C PRO A 214 23.70 1.22 5.83
N PRO A 215 23.38 2.33 5.15
CA PRO A 215 22.83 3.58 5.71
C PRO A 215 21.31 3.60 5.90
N PHE A 216 20.58 2.50 5.59
CA PHE A 216 19.13 2.46 5.69
C PHE A 216 18.68 2.43 7.15
N ASN A 217 17.80 3.37 7.51
CA ASN A 217 17.24 3.52 8.85
C ASN A 217 15.72 3.68 8.87
N ALA A 218 15.07 3.45 7.71
CA ALA A 218 13.62 3.37 7.62
C ALA A 218 13.18 2.43 6.47
N VAL A 219 11.97 1.86 6.62
CA VAL A 219 11.32 1.00 5.63
C VAL A 219 9.94 1.55 5.29
N ARG A 220 9.48 1.38 4.04
CA ARG A 220 8.14 1.81 3.60
C ARG A 220 7.27 0.59 3.33
N MET A 221 6.38 0.32 4.27
CA MET A 221 5.47 -0.83 4.16
C MET A 221 4.16 -0.43 3.50
N GLY A 222 3.83 -1.15 2.45
CA GLY A 222 2.56 -1.10 1.74
C GLY A 222 1.83 -2.44 1.89
N LEU A 223 1.91 -3.31 0.89
CA LEU A 223 1.15 -4.56 0.81
C LEU A 223 1.18 -5.42 2.08
N LEU A 224 2.36 -5.65 2.65
CA LEU A 224 2.50 -6.52 3.83
C LEU A 224 1.64 -6.10 5.02
N GLN A 225 1.55 -4.81 5.32
CA GLN A 225 0.74 -4.36 6.47
C GLN A 225 -0.76 -4.61 6.28
N TYR A 226 -1.20 -4.80 5.01
CA TYR A 226 -2.57 -5.19 4.67
C TYR A 226 -2.75 -6.71 4.59
N GLY A 227 -1.73 -7.48 4.95
CA GLY A 227 -1.76 -8.94 4.88
C GLY A 227 -1.61 -9.48 3.47
N ILE A 228 -1.12 -8.68 2.54
CA ILE A 228 -0.92 -9.06 1.14
C ILE A 228 0.55 -9.42 0.92
N ASN A 229 0.81 -10.67 0.58
CA ASN A 229 2.13 -11.12 0.18
C ASN A 229 2.39 -10.67 -1.28
N PRO A 230 3.41 -9.83 -1.57
CA PRO A 230 3.73 -9.46 -2.95
C PRO A 230 4.26 -10.59 -3.82
N PHE A 231 4.57 -11.75 -3.24
CA PHE A 231 5.00 -12.94 -3.96
C PHE A 231 3.89 -13.99 -4.00
N ALA A 232 3.82 -14.75 -5.10
CA ALA A 232 2.86 -15.84 -5.22
C ALA A 232 3.08 -16.95 -4.18
N GLU A 233 4.35 -17.18 -3.79
CA GLU A 233 4.73 -18.21 -2.82
C GLU A 233 5.83 -17.72 -1.88
N GLY A 234 5.92 -18.37 -0.72
CA GLY A 234 6.95 -18.17 0.29
C GLY A 234 6.56 -17.17 1.37
N GLU A 235 7.27 -17.24 2.47
CA GLU A 235 7.03 -16.50 3.69
C GLU A 235 8.11 -15.46 3.94
N TYR A 236 7.82 -14.52 4.82
CA TYR A 236 8.78 -13.57 5.37
C TYR A 236 9.28 -14.10 6.70
N GLU A 237 10.60 -14.25 6.85
CA GLU A 237 11.20 -14.77 8.06
C GLU A 237 10.77 -13.94 9.31
N GLY A 238 10.18 -14.64 10.28
CA GLY A 238 9.73 -14.04 11.53
C GLY A 238 8.48 -13.15 11.44
N VAL A 239 7.88 -12.99 10.24
CA VAL A 239 6.67 -12.18 10.04
C VAL A 239 5.45 -13.08 9.96
N GLN A 240 4.50 -12.88 10.87
CA GLN A 240 3.20 -13.53 10.84
C GLN A 240 2.19 -12.59 10.18
N LEU A 241 1.90 -12.83 8.90
CA LEU A 241 0.90 -12.07 8.15
C LEU A 241 -0.50 -12.68 8.33
N GLN A 242 -1.48 -11.81 8.47
CA GLN A 242 -2.89 -12.18 8.52
C GLN A 242 -3.63 -11.44 7.42
N SER A 243 -4.40 -12.18 6.61
CA SER A 243 -5.30 -11.59 5.62
C SER A 243 -6.32 -10.66 6.31
N VAL A 244 -6.46 -9.45 5.83
CA VAL A 244 -7.24 -8.38 6.49
C VAL A 244 -8.60 -8.20 5.84
N LEU A 245 -8.66 -8.39 4.50
CA LEU A 245 -9.84 -8.10 3.69
C LEU A 245 -10.54 -9.40 3.31
N SER A 246 -11.87 -9.39 3.46
CA SER A 246 -12.74 -10.39 2.83
C SER A 246 -13.73 -9.71 1.91
N PHE A 247 -13.94 -10.27 0.71
CA PHE A 247 -15.00 -9.86 -0.21
C PHE A 247 -16.03 -10.96 -0.34
N ARG A 248 -17.26 -10.65 0.05
CA ARG A 248 -18.37 -11.58 0.13
C ARG A 248 -19.58 -11.10 -0.65
N SER A 249 -20.41 -12.06 -1.06
CA SER A 249 -21.67 -11.81 -1.71
C SER A 249 -22.71 -12.87 -1.35
N ARG A 250 -23.89 -12.82 -1.97
CA ARG A 250 -24.99 -13.77 -1.73
C ARG A 250 -25.43 -14.45 -3.01
N ILE A 251 -25.92 -15.68 -2.84
CA ILE A 251 -26.55 -16.44 -3.94
C ILE A 251 -27.95 -15.88 -4.18
N LEU A 252 -28.24 -15.54 -5.43
CA LEU A 252 -29.55 -15.04 -5.90
C LEU A 252 -30.44 -16.15 -6.43
N ALA A 253 -29.84 -17.14 -7.10
CA ALA A 253 -30.55 -18.24 -7.72
C ALA A 253 -29.70 -19.51 -7.72
N VAL A 254 -30.33 -20.65 -7.64
CA VAL A 254 -29.74 -21.97 -7.85
C VAL A 254 -30.54 -22.71 -8.91
N SER A 255 -29.88 -23.27 -9.89
CA SER A 255 -30.53 -24.03 -10.97
C SER A 255 -29.63 -25.16 -11.47
N SER A 256 -30.22 -26.02 -12.30
CA SER A 256 -29.46 -27.07 -12.98
C SER A 256 -29.53 -26.84 -14.50
N ARG A 257 -28.36 -26.79 -15.16
CA ARG A 257 -28.23 -26.60 -16.59
C ARG A 257 -27.16 -27.53 -17.16
N ALA A 258 -27.47 -28.22 -18.24
CA ALA A 258 -26.54 -29.14 -18.92
C ALA A 258 -25.86 -30.13 -17.95
N GLY A 259 -26.61 -30.67 -16.99
CA GLY A 259 -26.12 -31.65 -16.01
C GLY A 259 -25.26 -31.07 -14.88
N LYS A 260 -25.09 -29.74 -14.79
CA LYS A 260 -24.38 -29.05 -13.75
C LYS A 260 -25.34 -28.29 -12.84
N ARG A 261 -25.06 -28.28 -11.53
CA ARG A 261 -25.69 -27.34 -10.60
C ARG A 261 -24.94 -26.02 -10.66
N ILE A 262 -25.65 -24.94 -10.89
CA ILE A 262 -25.09 -23.59 -10.97
C ILE A 262 -25.78 -22.67 -9.98
N ALA A 263 -25.05 -21.67 -9.50
CA ALA A 263 -25.60 -20.58 -8.69
C ALA A 263 -25.25 -19.23 -9.31
N THR A 264 -26.20 -18.29 -9.27
CA THR A 264 -25.99 -16.89 -9.62
C THR A 264 -25.69 -16.12 -8.35
N VAL A 265 -24.59 -15.38 -8.35
CA VAL A 265 -24.06 -14.62 -7.19
C VAL A 265 -24.23 -13.13 -7.48
N ALA A 266 -24.66 -12.36 -6.47
CA ALA A 266 -24.98 -10.94 -6.56
C ALA A 266 -23.72 -10.04 -6.54
N ALA A 267 -22.70 -10.38 -7.31
CA ALA A 267 -21.51 -9.57 -7.50
C ALA A 267 -20.96 -9.75 -8.91
N GLY A 268 -20.61 -8.66 -9.53
CA GLY A 268 -20.01 -8.59 -10.86
C GLY A 268 -18.87 -7.59 -10.95
N TYR A 269 -18.51 -7.17 -12.16
CA TYR A 269 -17.36 -6.25 -12.30
C TYR A 269 -17.66 -4.84 -11.79
N ALA A 270 -18.91 -4.42 -11.65
CA ALA A 270 -19.29 -3.18 -10.98
C ALA A 270 -19.06 -3.22 -9.46
N ASP A 271 -19.02 -4.42 -8.86
CA ASP A 271 -18.70 -4.65 -7.45
C ASP A 271 -17.20 -4.89 -7.20
N GLY A 272 -16.38 -4.92 -8.26
CA GLY A 272 -14.94 -5.16 -8.18
C GLY A 272 -14.49 -6.58 -8.52
N VAL A 273 -15.36 -7.47 -9.00
CA VAL A 273 -14.96 -8.80 -9.50
C VAL A 273 -14.28 -8.63 -10.86
N PRO A 274 -12.97 -8.93 -11.01
CA PRO A 274 -12.29 -8.73 -12.28
C PRO A 274 -12.90 -9.58 -13.42
N SER A 275 -13.15 -8.98 -14.58
CA SER A 275 -13.62 -9.71 -15.77
C SER A 275 -12.65 -10.82 -16.21
N GLY A 276 -11.36 -10.67 -15.93
CA GLY A 276 -10.34 -11.69 -16.17
C GLY A 276 -10.48 -12.97 -15.34
N PHE A 277 -11.41 -13.03 -14.38
CA PHE A 277 -11.70 -14.21 -13.56
C PHE A 277 -12.57 -15.24 -14.31
N THR A 278 -13.09 -14.89 -15.47
CA THR A 278 -13.85 -15.79 -16.35
C THR A 278 -13.13 -17.12 -16.53
N ASP A 279 -13.77 -18.21 -16.12
CA ASP A 279 -13.30 -19.61 -16.18
C ASP A 279 -11.91 -19.88 -15.51
N LYS A 280 -11.36 -18.92 -14.77
CA LYS A 280 -10.03 -19.04 -14.18
C LYS A 280 -10.05 -19.03 -12.65
N ALA A 281 -10.97 -18.27 -12.05
CA ALA A 281 -11.04 -18.09 -10.61
C ALA A 281 -12.05 -19.03 -9.95
N ARG A 282 -11.92 -19.15 -8.63
CA ARG A 282 -12.83 -19.89 -7.76
C ARG A 282 -13.32 -18.98 -6.66
N VAL A 283 -14.49 -19.33 -6.12
CA VAL A 283 -15.08 -18.72 -4.92
C VAL A 283 -15.36 -19.82 -3.89
N ILE A 284 -15.56 -19.47 -2.63
CA ILE A 284 -15.97 -20.45 -1.60
C ILE A 284 -17.49 -20.35 -1.44
N ALA A 285 -18.16 -21.50 -1.57
CA ALA A 285 -19.58 -21.63 -1.31
C ALA A 285 -19.90 -23.05 -0.82
N GLY A 286 -20.75 -23.21 0.21
CA GLY A 286 -21.20 -24.51 0.71
C GLY A 286 -20.04 -25.45 1.08
N GLY A 287 -18.97 -24.92 1.70
CA GLY A 287 -17.80 -25.71 2.12
C GLY A 287 -16.91 -26.20 0.99
N ALA A 288 -16.99 -25.61 -0.22
CA ALA A 288 -16.16 -26.01 -1.36
C ALA A 288 -15.65 -24.79 -2.16
N LYS A 289 -14.50 -24.97 -2.85
CA LYS A 289 -14.00 -24.01 -3.85
C LYS A 289 -14.69 -24.23 -5.18
N CYS A 290 -15.65 -23.38 -5.51
CA CYS A 290 -16.51 -23.43 -6.67
C CYS A 290 -15.94 -22.60 -7.83
N PRO A 291 -15.79 -23.13 -9.08
CA PRO A 291 -15.27 -22.36 -10.19
C PRO A 291 -16.30 -21.34 -10.69
N ILE A 292 -15.84 -20.17 -11.11
CA ILE A 292 -16.61 -19.21 -11.89
C ILE A 292 -16.82 -19.78 -13.28
N LEU A 293 -18.04 -19.66 -13.81
CA LEU A 293 -18.41 -20.15 -15.13
C LEU A 293 -18.79 -19.00 -16.07
N GLY A 294 -18.21 -19.03 -17.26
CA GLY A 294 -18.49 -18.02 -18.28
C GLY A 294 -18.05 -16.62 -17.85
N ASN A 295 -18.52 -15.61 -18.56
CA ASN A 295 -18.14 -14.22 -18.33
C ASN A 295 -18.69 -13.67 -17.01
N VAL A 296 -17.86 -12.94 -16.27
CA VAL A 296 -18.31 -12.11 -15.17
C VAL A 296 -19.20 -11.00 -15.72
N GLY A 297 -20.44 -10.92 -15.23
CA GLY A 297 -21.42 -9.89 -15.63
C GLY A 297 -21.17 -8.55 -14.94
N LEU A 298 -22.01 -7.54 -15.23
CA LEU A 298 -21.94 -6.23 -14.61
C LEU A 298 -22.13 -6.33 -13.08
N ASP A 299 -23.18 -7.02 -12.65
CA ASP A 299 -23.69 -7.11 -11.29
C ASP A 299 -23.88 -8.55 -10.80
N GLU A 300 -23.58 -9.53 -11.62
CA GLU A 300 -23.78 -10.96 -11.32
C GLU A 300 -22.65 -11.82 -11.87
N THR A 301 -22.35 -12.90 -11.14
CA THR A 301 -21.39 -13.93 -11.55
C THR A 301 -22.02 -15.31 -11.40
N VAL A 302 -21.82 -16.19 -12.36
CA VAL A 302 -22.29 -17.59 -12.30
C VAL A 302 -21.15 -18.48 -11.81
N ILE A 303 -21.48 -19.39 -10.89
CA ILE A 303 -20.54 -20.37 -10.32
C ILE A 303 -21.07 -21.79 -10.45
N CYS A 304 -20.19 -22.79 -10.60
CA CYS A 304 -20.56 -24.20 -10.53
C CYS A 304 -20.52 -24.68 -9.07
N VAL A 305 -21.64 -25.20 -8.59
CA VAL A 305 -21.78 -25.65 -7.20
C VAL A 305 -21.93 -27.17 -7.07
N ASP A 306 -21.47 -27.95 -8.06
CA ASP A 306 -21.55 -29.42 -8.02
C ASP A 306 -20.81 -30.02 -6.82
N SER A 307 -19.67 -29.41 -6.43
CA SER A 307 -18.87 -29.84 -5.28
C SER A 307 -19.33 -29.29 -3.93
N ALA A 308 -20.27 -28.34 -3.94
CA ALA A 308 -20.74 -27.67 -2.74
C ALA A 308 -21.94 -28.43 -2.11
N LYS A 309 -22.03 -28.41 -0.78
CA LYS A 309 -23.12 -29.03 -0.03
C LYS A 309 -24.26 -28.04 0.15
N ASP A 310 -25.49 -28.50 -0.08
CA ASP A 310 -26.76 -27.83 0.25
C ASP A 310 -26.84 -26.31 0.00
N VAL A 311 -26.26 -25.86 -1.12
CA VAL A 311 -26.26 -24.45 -1.52
C VAL A 311 -27.67 -23.98 -1.85
N LYS A 312 -28.10 -22.85 -1.30
CA LYS A 312 -29.42 -22.25 -1.48
C LYS A 312 -29.35 -20.73 -1.65
N VAL A 313 -30.46 -20.16 -2.11
CA VAL A 313 -30.63 -18.70 -2.21
C VAL A 313 -30.42 -18.03 -0.85
N GLY A 314 -29.65 -16.94 -0.84
CA GLY A 314 -29.28 -16.18 0.36
C GLY A 314 -27.98 -16.65 1.05
N ASP A 315 -27.44 -17.79 0.69
CA ASP A 315 -26.15 -18.26 1.23
C ASP A 315 -25.00 -17.32 0.86
N THR A 316 -24.00 -17.26 1.73
CA THR A 316 -22.79 -16.45 1.51
C THR A 316 -21.85 -17.15 0.54
N VAL A 317 -21.30 -16.35 -0.36
CA VAL A 317 -20.19 -16.71 -1.25
C VAL A 317 -19.00 -15.81 -0.94
N THR A 318 -17.81 -16.38 -0.79
CA THR A 318 -16.58 -15.62 -0.52
C THR A 318 -15.69 -15.63 -1.75
N PHE A 319 -15.44 -14.44 -2.29
CA PHE A 319 -14.51 -14.22 -3.41
C PHE A 319 -13.07 -14.11 -2.90
N ILE A 320 -12.86 -13.45 -1.76
CA ILE A 320 -11.58 -13.26 -1.11
C ILE A 320 -11.80 -13.44 0.40
N GLY A 321 -10.90 -14.12 1.08
CA GLY A 321 -10.94 -14.36 2.53
C GLY A 321 -11.25 -15.81 2.89
N GLU A 322 -11.57 -16.03 4.15
CA GLU A 322 -11.80 -17.32 4.76
C GLU A 322 -13.30 -17.64 4.91
N GLN A 323 -13.70 -18.86 4.60
CA GLN A 323 -15.03 -19.41 4.87
C GLN A 323 -14.95 -20.93 5.01
N ASP A 324 -15.60 -21.51 6.02
CA ASP A 324 -15.71 -22.97 6.24
C ASP A 324 -14.36 -23.71 6.28
N GLY A 325 -13.29 -23.05 6.79
CA GLY A 325 -11.93 -23.61 6.84
C GLY A 325 -11.18 -23.58 5.50
N LEU A 326 -11.73 -22.95 4.48
CA LEU A 326 -11.10 -22.71 3.19
C LEU A 326 -10.71 -21.23 3.08
N GLU A 327 -9.65 -20.94 2.32
CA GLU A 327 -9.19 -19.57 2.05
C GLU A 327 -8.97 -19.34 0.56
N ILE A 328 -9.28 -18.10 0.14
CA ILE A 328 -8.85 -17.49 -1.13
C ILE A 328 -8.12 -16.21 -0.76
N SER A 329 -6.81 -16.19 -0.93
CA SER A 329 -5.95 -15.04 -0.67
C SER A 329 -6.08 -13.97 -1.79
N LEU A 330 -5.67 -12.74 -1.46
CA LEU A 330 -5.49 -11.64 -2.43
C LEU A 330 -4.28 -11.88 -3.31
#